data_a5e57287cb0eb638677deb5adfa1006c
#
_entry.id   a5e57287cb0eb638677deb5adfa1006c
#
_cell.length_a   1.000
_cell.length_b   1.000
_cell.length_c   1.000
_cell.angle_alpha   90.00
_cell.angle_beta   90.00
_cell.angle_gamma   90.00
#
_symmetry.space_group_name_H-M   'P 1'
#
loop_
_entity.id
_entity.type
_entity.pdbx_description
1 polymer ?
#
loop_
_entity_poly.entity_id
_entity_poly.type
_entity_poly.pdbx_seq_one_letter_code
_entity_poly.pdbx_strand_id
1 'polypeptide(L)'
;MPNGDGWQGDVLRDLRGGAQQGAQDSGAQMYRASAPGPGLPVQSAQAPAAAHGGGVPGQVGYPYQEQEQEQPAGHQGGLPQQTSYQNRGQEQQAPAAYTPGPQPHSVPGSRPVVNEGLAGVMRHKPQHGESFAARAARALRRTLSSSAAREVAEVTRTAAVLQQPVTTGRQIAVTSIRGGSGKSTVAALLGTTYAHYRHDPVLFLEADPALGSLPVRLGAESLRWTTSDIADIVKPDMSLLDVTGYLVQLPNNAWLLPASQGQIGVMLDSRAYERAVVALRRYFGVMVIDCETLPAEVARVALAAAHGRVLTTPATPEGITSTFSVLQWMQGLPRHVIAGTVVVLTGLVPHSGVDLDEAAQRLKSTGVSVQVLPYDRHLAAGGPVHTELLAQPTREAAARLAADVFQLSLSQQRH
;
A
#
# COMPACT_ATOMS: atom_id res chain seq x y z
N MET A 1 6.18 26.33 -1.07
CA MET A 1 6.70 24.99 -1.36
C MET A 1 7.38 24.50 -0.09
N PRO A 2 6.85 23.53 0.66
CA PRO A 2 7.58 22.96 1.79
C PRO A 2 8.74 22.14 1.24
N ASN A 3 9.88 22.25 1.89
CA ASN A 3 11.16 21.64 1.54
C ASN A 3 11.03 20.13 1.30
N GLY A 4 11.44 19.67 0.11
CA GLY A 4 11.38 18.27 -0.31
C GLY A 4 12.28 17.28 0.43
N ASP A 5 13.04 17.74 1.43
CA ASP A 5 14.05 16.89 2.10
C ASP A 5 13.53 16.20 3.39
N GLY A 6 12.37 16.60 3.89
CA GLY A 6 11.81 16.06 5.14
C GLY A 6 11.34 14.59 5.03
N TRP A 7 10.72 14.20 3.92
CA TRP A 7 10.15 12.86 3.76
C TRP A 7 11.21 11.74 3.71
N GLN A 8 12.40 12.04 3.19
CA GLN A 8 13.51 11.08 3.15
C GLN A 8 13.99 10.72 4.55
N GLY A 9 14.05 11.72 5.44
CA GLY A 9 14.37 11.51 6.86
C GLY A 9 13.32 10.68 7.59
N ASP A 10 12.04 10.86 7.25
CA ASP A 10 10.93 10.12 7.85
C ASP A 10 10.89 8.66 7.39
N VAL A 11 11.09 8.40 6.10
CA VAL A 11 11.24 7.02 5.58
C VAL A 11 12.43 6.30 6.24
N LEU A 12 13.54 7.01 6.45
CA LEU A 12 14.71 6.47 7.14
C LEU A 12 14.42 6.10 8.59
N ARG A 13 13.63 6.92 9.28
CA ARG A 13 13.26 6.68 10.68
C ARG A 13 12.35 5.47 10.79
N ASP A 14 11.33 5.39 9.95
CA ASP A 14 10.35 4.31 9.95
C ASP A 14 11.00 2.96 9.58
N LEU A 15 11.88 2.95 8.57
CA LEU A 15 12.61 1.75 8.17
C LEU A 15 13.63 1.28 9.23
N ARG A 16 14.22 2.19 10.01
CA ARG A 16 15.10 1.85 11.15
C ARG A 16 14.31 1.39 12.38
N GLY A 17 13.16 2.01 12.65
CA GLY A 17 12.28 1.66 13.77
C GLY A 17 11.67 0.26 13.63
N GLY A 18 11.25 -0.13 12.43
CA GLY A 18 10.72 -1.47 12.16
C GLY A 18 11.71 -2.60 12.42
N ALA A 19 13.01 -2.34 12.19
CA ALA A 19 14.07 -3.32 12.50
C ALA A 19 14.29 -3.53 14.01
N GLN A 20 13.99 -2.52 14.85
CA GLN A 20 14.12 -2.63 16.30
C GLN A 20 12.93 -3.34 16.97
N GLN A 21 11.72 -3.22 16.43
CA GLN A 21 10.55 -3.92 16.95
C GLN A 21 10.60 -5.42 16.68
N GLY A 22 11.15 -5.85 15.55
CA GLY A 22 11.38 -7.27 15.25
C GLY A 22 12.42 -7.95 16.14
N ALA A 23 13.36 -7.17 16.71
CA ALA A 23 14.40 -7.66 17.61
C ALA A 23 13.95 -7.70 19.09
N GLN A 24 12.94 -6.92 19.49
CA GLN A 24 12.43 -6.91 20.86
C GLN A 24 11.46 -8.06 21.19
N ASP A 25 10.74 -8.57 20.19
CA ASP A 25 9.82 -9.71 20.39
C ASP A 25 10.53 -11.08 20.48
N SER A 26 11.84 -11.13 20.19
CA SER A 26 12.64 -12.38 20.26
C SER A 26 13.51 -12.49 21.51
N GLY A 27 13.52 -11.49 22.41
CA GLY A 27 14.52 -11.34 23.47
C GLY A 27 14.05 -11.53 24.92
N ALA A 28 12.83 -12.02 25.15
CA ALA A 28 12.33 -12.21 26.51
C ALA A 28 12.33 -13.68 26.93
N GLN A 29 13.49 -14.26 27.12
CA GLN A 29 13.72 -15.28 28.18
C GLN A 29 15.21 -15.68 28.23
N MET A 30 15.76 -15.46 29.38
CA MET A 30 16.82 -16.17 30.11
C MET A 30 18.08 -15.39 30.48
N TYR A 31 18.28 -15.43 31.80
CA TYR A 31 19.48 -15.38 32.62
C TYR A 31 19.95 -14.01 33.15
N ARG A 32 19.62 -13.85 34.44
CA ARG A 32 20.40 -13.07 35.44
C ARG A 32 21.76 -13.71 35.67
N ALA A 33 22.82 -12.93 35.62
CA ALA A 33 23.94 -13.03 36.61
C ALA A 33 24.96 -11.88 36.44
N SER A 34 25.14 -11.12 37.54
CA SER A 34 26.39 -10.53 38.06
C SER A 34 27.16 -9.45 37.31
N ALA A 35 27.12 -8.24 37.88
CA ALA A 35 28.18 -7.21 37.79
C ALA A 35 29.40 -7.62 38.64
N PRO A 36 30.60 -7.01 38.49
CA PRO A 36 30.85 -5.63 38.92
C PRO A 36 31.82 -4.78 38.06
N GLY A 37 31.77 -3.41 38.24
CA GLY A 37 32.65 -2.41 37.67
C GLY A 37 34.02 -2.30 38.36
N PRO A 38 34.77 -1.17 38.36
CA PRO A 38 34.60 0.18 37.78
C PRO A 38 35.86 0.75 37.08
N GLY A 39 35.83 1.96 36.50
CA GLY A 39 37.06 2.72 36.24
C GLY A 39 37.00 3.80 35.14
N LEU A 40 36.95 5.02 35.53
CA LEU A 40 37.12 6.39 35.01
C LEU A 40 38.32 6.61 34.05
N PRO A 41 38.62 7.82 33.49
CA PRO A 41 37.83 9.07 33.29
C PRO A 41 38.00 9.77 31.91
N VAL A 42 37.10 10.70 31.67
CA VAL A 42 37.05 11.96 30.91
C VAL A 42 38.35 12.52 30.31
N GLN A 43 38.27 13.00 29.07
CA GLN A 43 38.93 14.25 28.66
C GLN A 43 38.12 15.00 27.59
N SER A 44 37.82 16.23 27.93
CA SER A 44 37.23 17.32 27.15
C SER A 44 38.29 17.95 26.24
N ALA A 45 37.89 18.36 25.03
CA ALA A 45 38.61 19.39 24.29
C ALA A 45 37.65 20.31 23.52
N GLN A 46 37.88 21.56 23.79
CA GLN A 46 37.19 22.77 23.40
C GLN A 46 37.23 23.09 21.90
N ALA A 47 36.20 23.85 21.51
CA ALA A 47 36.15 24.61 20.26
C ALA A 47 37.10 25.85 20.31
N PRO A 48 37.39 26.45 19.16
CA PRO A 48 37.51 27.91 19.13
C PRO A 48 36.54 28.57 18.13
N ALA A 49 36.05 29.72 18.59
CA ALA A 49 35.27 30.71 17.85
C ALA A 49 36.24 31.73 17.17
N ALA A 50 35.71 32.36 16.09
CA ALA A 50 35.87 33.77 15.68
C ALA A 50 35.57 33.86 14.18
N ALA A 51 34.71 34.69 13.66
CA ALA A 51 34.27 36.07 13.77
C ALA A 51 34.51 36.81 12.44
N HIS A 52 33.54 37.68 12.10
CA HIS A 52 33.49 38.73 11.07
C HIS A 52 33.17 38.30 9.63
N GLY A 53 32.25 38.92 8.90
CA GLY A 53 31.50 40.18 9.06
C GLY A 53 30.92 40.55 7.71
N GLY A 54 29.76 41.20 7.70
CA GLY A 54 29.48 42.23 6.69
C GLY A 54 28.46 41.90 5.59
N GLY A 55 27.36 42.62 5.59
CA GLY A 55 26.73 43.13 4.37
C GLY A 55 25.30 42.70 4.10
N VAL A 56 24.29 43.40 4.62
CA VAL A 56 22.94 43.50 4.07
C VAL A 56 22.95 44.66 3.06
N PRO A 57 22.23 44.59 1.89
CA PRO A 57 21.04 45.38 1.83
C PRO A 57 19.90 44.80 0.96
N GLY A 58 18.65 45.22 1.23
CA GLY A 58 17.62 45.40 0.20
C GLY A 58 16.32 44.65 0.44
N GLN A 59 15.46 45.16 1.32
CA GLN A 59 14.01 44.92 1.32
C GLN A 59 13.40 45.59 0.09
N VAL A 60 12.58 44.86 -0.64
CA VAL A 60 11.54 45.43 -1.50
C VAL A 60 10.22 44.81 -1.09
N GLY A 61 9.39 45.61 -0.41
CA GLY A 61 8.04 45.28 -0.01
C GLY A 61 7.07 45.37 -1.17
N TYR A 62 6.10 44.46 -1.20
CA TYR A 62 4.87 44.62 -1.95
C TYR A 62 3.69 44.69 -0.98
N PRO A 63 2.70 45.59 -1.25
CA PRO A 63 1.64 45.88 -0.28
C PRO A 63 0.51 44.86 -0.35
N TYR A 64 0.04 44.44 0.81
CA TYR A 64 -1.23 43.76 0.99
C TYR A 64 -2.37 44.77 0.85
N GLN A 65 -3.33 44.46 -0.02
CA GLN A 65 -4.63 45.11 -0.03
C GLN A 65 -5.58 44.37 0.90
N GLU A 66 -6.01 45.04 1.95
CA GLU A 66 -7.18 44.70 2.75
C GLU A 66 -8.44 45.02 1.92
N GLN A 67 -9.30 44.06 1.73
CA GLN A 67 -10.69 44.29 1.28
C GLN A 67 -11.60 44.23 2.53
N GLU A 68 -12.06 45.41 2.91
CA GLU A 68 -13.20 45.60 3.82
C GLU A 68 -14.46 45.04 3.16
N GLN A 69 -15.18 44.18 3.85
CA GLN A 69 -16.53 43.80 3.49
C GLN A 69 -17.50 44.61 4.39
N GLU A 70 -18.24 45.50 3.73
CA GLU A 70 -19.37 46.24 4.27
C GLU A 70 -20.52 45.33 4.69
N GLN A 71 -21.03 45.54 5.87
CA GLN A 71 -22.34 45.04 6.35
C GLN A 71 -23.46 46.00 5.91
N PRO A 72 -24.59 45.51 5.41
CA PRO A 72 -25.79 46.35 5.36
C PRO A 72 -26.66 46.14 6.65
N ALA A 73 -27.07 47.25 7.16
CA ALA A 73 -27.94 47.43 8.33
C ALA A 73 -29.43 47.10 8.05
N GLY A 74 -30.04 46.53 9.04
CA GLY A 74 -31.31 46.90 9.58
C GLY A 74 -32.62 46.51 8.86
N HIS A 75 -33.40 45.64 9.55
CA HIS A 75 -34.84 45.90 9.65
C HIS A 75 -35.38 45.35 10.98
N GLN A 76 -36.05 46.27 11.72
CA GLN A 76 -36.81 46.05 12.96
C GLN A 76 -38.14 45.36 12.65
N GLY A 77 -38.63 44.53 13.58
CA GLY A 77 -40.00 44.05 13.54
C GLY A 77 -40.31 43.02 14.62
N GLY A 78 -40.90 43.51 15.74
CA GLY A 78 -42.02 42.88 16.41
C GLY A 78 -41.80 41.69 17.32
N LEU A 79 -41.76 41.95 18.63
CA LEU A 79 -42.02 40.99 19.70
C LEU A 79 -43.53 40.71 19.83
N PRO A 80 -43.95 39.51 20.23
CA PRO A 80 -45.14 39.34 21.08
C PRO A 80 -44.75 38.77 22.46
N GLN A 81 -45.54 39.25 23.37
CA GLN A 81 -45.51 39.22 24.83
C GLN A 81 -45.44 37.83 25.48
N GLN A 82 -44.74 37.82 26.59
CA GLN A 82 -44.72 36.77 27.60
C GLN A 82 -46.10 36.66 28.30
N THR A 83 -46.56 35.43 28.44
CA THR A 83 -47.53 35.07 29.47
C THR A 83 -46.88 34.21 30.53
N SER A 84 -46.77 34.77 31.72
CA SER A 84 -46.29 34.15 32.92
C SER A 84 -47.25 33.10 33.43
N TYR A 85 -46.83 31.87 33.65
CA TYR A 85 -47.47 30.97 34.60
C TYR A 85 -46.48 30.60 35.70
N GLN A 86 -46.78 31.12 36.90
CA GLN A 86 -46.18 30.60 38.14
C GLN A 86 -46.70 29.20 38.39
N ASN A 87 -45.80 28.24 38.64
CA ASN A 87 -46.17 27.05 39.37
C ASN A 87 -45.09 26.66 40.39
N ARG A 88 -45.66 26.34 41.55
CA ARG A 88 -45.03 26.07 42.84
C ARG A 88 -44.10 24.85 42.77
N GLY A 89 -43.08 24.91 43.64
CA GLY A 89 -42.05 23.91 43.85
C GLY A 89 -42.54 22.49 44.17
N GLN A 90 -41.79 21.58 43.61
CA GLN A 90 -41.49 20.26 44.17
C GLN A 90 -40.02 20.02 43.89
N GLU A 91 -39.25 19.84 44.96
CA GLU A 91 -37.90 19.30 44.92
C GLU A 91 -37.94 17.89 44.32
N GLN A 92 -37.58 17.77 43.07
CA GLN A 92 -37.28 16.47 42.45
C GLN A 92 -35.77 16.30 42.41
N GLN A 93 -35.32 15.25 43.12
CA GLN A 93 -33.99 14.71 43.10
C GLN A 93 -33.51 14.57 41.65
N ALA A 94 -32.34 15.10 41.35
CA ALA A 94 -31.67 14.95 40.07
C ALA A 94 -31.48 13.45 39.76
N PRO A 95 -31.92 12.97 38.58
CA PRO A 95 -31.57 11.60 38.16
C PRO A 95 -30.05 11.51 37.94
N ALA A 96 -29.47 10.45 38.47
CA ALA A 96 -28.07 10.12 38.26
C ALA A 96 -27.69 10.24 36.78
N ALA A 97 -26.58 10.92 36.50
CA ALA A 97 -26.02 11.08 35.15
C ALA A 97 -25.91 9.70 34.49
N TYR A 98 -26.75 9.48 33.48
CA TYR A 98 -26.68 8.31 32.61
C TYR A 98 -25.38 8.43 31.79
N THR A 99 -24.37 7.66 32.16
CA THR A 99 -23.20 7.47 31.31
C THR A 99 -23.68 6.66 30.10
N PRO A 100 -23.64 7.19 28.86
CA PRO A 100 -24.01 6.41 27.71
C PRO A 100 -23.02 5.20 27.64
N GLY A 101 -23.57 3.99 27.77
CA GLY A 101 -22.81 2.79 27.43
C GLY A 101 -22.32 2.85 25.99
N PRO A 102 -21.29 2.08 25.63
CA PRO A 102 -20.79 2.08 24.27
C PRO A 102 -21.93 1.87 23.29
N GLN A 103 -22.13 2.87 22.43
CA GLN A 103 -23.17 2.82 21.40
C GLN A 103 -22.88 1.61 20.51
N PRO A 104 -23.85 0.76 20.20
CA PRO A 104 -23.63 -0.30 19.23
C PRO A 104 -23.22 0.36 17.93
N HIS A 105 -22.02 0.00 17.42
CA HIS A 105 -21.51 0.49 16.15
C HIS A 105 -22.58 0.22 15.09
N SER A 106 -23.11 1.28 14.50
CA SER A 106 -24.09 1.17 13.43
C SER A 106 -23.40 0.43 12.26
N VAL A 107 -24.01 -0.68 11.83
CA VAL A 107 -23.46 -1.47 10.71
C VAL A 107 -23.42 -0.59 9.47
N PRO A 108 -22.26 -0.36 8.84
CA PRO A 108 -22.14 0.48 7.65
C PRO A 108 -23.03 -0.05 6.52
N GLY A 109 -23.63 0.84 5.76
CA GLY A 109 -24.33 0.49 4.53
C GLY A 109 -23.35 0.00 3.46
N SER A 110 -23.73 -1.00 2.69
CA SER A 110 -22.94 -1.43 1.52
C SER A 110 -23.02 -0.38 0.42
N ARG A 111 -21.89 -0.10 -0.25
CA ARG A 111 -21.81 0.82 -1.39
C ARG A 111 -21.27 0.12 -2.62
N PRO A 112 -21.84 0.35 -3.83
CA PRO A 112 -21.29 -0.19 -5.05
C PRO A 112 -19.91 0.41 -5.35
N VAL A 113 -18.99 -0.42 -5.84
CA VAL A 113 -17.62 0.00 -6.24
C VAL A 113 -17.69 0.93 -7.44
N VAL A 114 -18.57 0.65 -8.39
CA VAL A 114 -18.81 1.47 -9.57
C VAL A 114 -20.18 2.12 -9.44
N ASN A 115 -20.22 3.45 -9.59
CA ASN A 115 -21.49 4.19 -9.57
C ASN A 115 -22.43 3.66 -10.66
N GLU A 116 -23.69 3.42 -10.30
CA GLU A 116 -24.71 2.86 -11.23
C GLU A 116 -24.85 3.68 -12.51
N GLY A 117 -24.74 5.01 -12.42
CA GLY A 117 -24.78 5.91 -13.59
C GLY A 117 -23.60 5.72 -14.55
N LEU A 118 -22.46 5.20 -14.07
CA LEU A 118 -21.26 4.93 -14.87
C LEU A 118 -21.19 3.47 -15.33
N ALA A 119 -21.96 2.57 -14.74
CA ALA A 119 -21.94 1.15 -15.08
C ALA A 119 -22.25 0.88 -16.57
N GLY A 120 -23.11 1.70 -17.18
CA GLY A 120 -23.43 1.63 -18.61
C GLY A 120 -22.23 2.01 -19.51
N VAL A 121 -21.45 2.99 -19.09
CA VAL A 121 -20.25 3.46 -19.83
C VAL A 121 -19.11 2.43 -19.73
N MET A 122 -19.04 1.70 -18.62
CA MET A 122 -17.98 0.71 -18.34
C MET A 122 -18.27 -0.68 -18.91
N ARG A 123 -19.43 -0.89 -19.54
CA ARG A 123 -19.82 -2.19 -20.17
C ARG A 123 -19.08 -2.48 -21.47
N HIS A 124 -17.77 -2.37 -21.46
CA HIS A 124 -16.97 -2.84 -22.59
C HIS A 124 -16.67 -4.34 -22.41
N LYS A 125 -16.86 -5.09 -23.51
CA LYS A 125 -16.47 -6.51 -23.53
C LYS A 125 -14.96 -6.60 -23.22
N PRO A 126 -14.54 -7.37 -22.21
CA PRO A 126 -13.13 -7.50 -21.89
C PRO A 126 -12.35 -7.99 -23.11
N GLN A 127 -11.23 -7.33 -23.40
CA GLN A 127 -10.37 -7.69 -24.54
C GLN A 127 -9.29 -8.66 -24.09
N HIS A 128 -8.92 -9.59 -24.96
CA HIS A 128 -7.76 -10.45 -24.72
C HIS A 128 -6.47 -9.64 -24.79
N GLY A 129 -5.52 -9.92 -23.90
CA GLY A 129 -4.22 -9.21 -23.79
C GLY A 129 -3.38 -9.26 -25.06
N GLU A 130 -3.52 -10.32 -25.88
CA GLU A 130 -2.88 -10.46 -27.18
C GLU A 130 -3.89 -10.44 -28.32
N SER A 131 -3.43 -9.94 -29.49
CA SER A 131 -4.19 -10.07 -30.73
C SER A 131 -4.31 -11.56 -31.16
N PHE A 132 -5.34 -11.88 -31.93
CA PHE A 132 -5.51 -13.24 -32.47
C PHE A 132 -4.30 -13.68 -33.29
N ALA A 133 -3.76 -12.78 -34.14
CA ALA A 133 -2.59 -13.07 -34.96
C ALA A 133 -1.35 -13.39 -34.12
N ALA A 134 -1.12 -12.66 -33.03
CA ALA A 134 0.02 -12.92 -32.12
C ALA A 134 -0.13 -14.27 -31.42
N ARG A 135 -1.34 -14.63 -31.00
CA ARG A 135 -1.64 -15.95 -30.41
C ARG A 135 -1.41 -17.09 -31.39
N ALA A 136 -1.90 -16.95 -32.62
CA ALA A 136 -1.70 -17.95 -33.69
C ALA A 136 -0.20 -18.13 -34.04
N ALA A 137 0.55 -17.03 -34.19
CA ALA A 137 1.98 -17.06 -34.45
C ALA A 137 2.76 -17.75 -33.33
N ARG A 138 2.37 -17.49 -32.06
CA ARG A 138 3.01 -18.14 -30.90
C ARG A 138 2.67 -19.63 -30.83
N ALA A 139 1.43 -20.03 -31.08
CA ALA A 139 1.04 -21.43 -31.15
C ALA A 139 1.88 -22.19 -32.19
N LEU A 140 2.06 -21.57 -33.37
CA LEU A 140 2.88 -22.15 -34.43
C LEU A 140 4.38 -22.27 -34.03
N ARG A 141 4.94 -21.23 -33.38
CA ARG A 141 6.32 -21.29 -32.86
C ARG A 141 6.52 -22.38 -31.82
N ARG A 142 5.55 -22.61 -30.94
CA ARG A 142 5.61 -23.68 -29.92
C ARG A 142 5.66 -25.07 -30.52
N THR A 143 4.96 -25.32 -31.62
CA THR A 143 5.01 -26.62 -32.30
C THR A 143 6.36 -26.88 -32.96
N LEU A 144 7.12 -25.82 -33.26
CA LEU A 144 8.42 -25.88 -33.96
C LEU A 144 9.62 -25.77 -33.02
N SER A 145 9.44 -25.43 -31.76
CA SER A 145 10.55 -25.19 -30.83
C SER A 145 10.70 -26.32 -29.82
N SER A 146 11.94 -26.75 -29.58
CA SER A 146 12.33 -27.75 -28.56
C SER A 146 12.34 -27.20 -27.13
N SER A 147 11.68 -26.08 -26.89
CA SER A 147 11.72 -25.36 -25.58
C SER A 147 10.67 -25.81 -24.57
N ALA A 148 9.76 -26.74 -24.94
CA ALA A 148 8.68 -27.20 -24.07
C ALA A 148 9.19 -27.72 -22.70
N ALA A 149 10.28 -28.44 -22.68
CA ALA A 149 10.86 -28.96 -21.45
C ALA A 149 11.39 -27.85 -20.51
N ARG A 150 11.96 -26.79 -21.08
CA ARG A 150 12.41 -25.60 -20.31
C ARG A 150 11.24 -24.83 -19.73
N GLU A 151 10.19 -24.63 -20.51
CA GLU A 151 8.95 -23.94 -20.08
C GLU A 151 8.31 -24.72 -18.92
N VAL A 152 8.16 -26.03 -19.05
CA VAL A 152 7.63 -26.90 -17.98
C VAL A 152 8.52 -26.83 -16.71
N ALA A 153 9.84 -26.90 -16.87
CA ALA A 153 10.75 -26.81 -15.74
C ALA A 153 10.68 -25.46 -15.03
N GLU A 154 10.51 -24.34 -15.76
CA GLU A 154 10.35 -23.01 -15.19
C GLU A 154 9.02 -22.88 -14.43
N VAL A 155 7.92 -23.32 -15.02
CA VAL A 155 6.60 -23.33 -14.37
C VAL A 155 6.64 -24.19 -13.11
N THR A 156 7.24 -25.38 -13.16
CA THR A 156 7.36 -26.28 -12.00
C THR A 156 8.19 -25.64 -10.88
N ARG A 157 9.30 -25.00 -11.22
CA ARG A 157 10.14 -24.28 -10.23
C ARG A 157 9.38 -23.13 -9.60
N THR A 158 8.69 -22.33 -10.40
CA THR A 158 7.86 -21.21 -9.93
C THR A 158 6.76 -21.71 -8.99
N ALA A 159 6.05 -22.78 -9.37
CA ALA A 159 5.04 -23.40 -8.51
C ALA A 159 5.63 -23.90 -7.19
N ALA A 160 6.79 -24.57 -7.24
CA ALA A 160 7.48 -25.07 -6.04
C ALA A 160 7.87 -23.94 -5.06
N VAL A 161 8.29 -22.78 -5.58
CA VAL A 161 8.58 -21.60 -4.76
C VAL A 161 7.29 -21.05 -4.14
N LEU A 162 6.24 -20.86 -4.92
CA LEU A 162 5.00 -20.25 -4.48
C LEU A 162 4.24 -21.12 -3.47
N GLN A 163 4.42 -22.44 -3.50
CA GLN A 163 3.79 -23.40 -2.59
C GLN A 163 4.59 -23.65 -1.30
N GLN A 164 5.73 -22.99 -1.11
CA GLN A 164 6.49 -23.13 0.13
C GLN A 164 5.64 -22.73 1.35
N PRO A 165 5.65 -23.52 2.43
CA PRO A 165 4.88 -23.21 3.62
C PRO A 165 5.41 -21.94 4.31
N VAL A 166 4.52 -21.20 4.94
CA VAL A 166 4.84 -20.05 5.77
C VAL A 166 4.41 -20.31 7.21
N THR A 167 5.23 -19.93 8.17
CA THR A 167 4.91 -20.05 9.60
C THR A 167 4.15 -18.83 10.11
N THR A 168 4.32 -17.69 9.44
CA THR A 168 3.62 -16.44 9.73
C THR A 168 3.22 -15.78 8.43
N GLY A 169 2.12 -15.03 8.42
CA GLY A 169 1.65 -14.33 7.22
C GLY A 169 2.71 -13.39 6.64
N ARG A 170 2.90 -13.46 5.32
CA ARG A 170 3.83 -12.62 4.57
C ARG A 170 3.16 -11.36 4.11
N GLN A 171 3.74 -10.22 4.47
CA GLN A 171 3.28 -8.90 4.04
C GLN A 171 4.11 -8.44 2.84
N ILE A 172 3.45 -8.14 1.74
CA ILE A 172 4.06 -7.67 0.50
C ILE A 172 3.45 -6.31 0.19
N ALA A 173 4.24 -5.25 0.30
CA ALA A 173 3.80 -3.89 0.02
C ALA A 173 4.14 -3.50 -1.41
N VAL A 174 3.14 -3.01 -2.15
CA VAL A 174 3.26 -2.53 -3.52
C VAL A 174 3.07 -1.03 -3.53
N THR A 175 4.05 -0.28 -3.99
CA THR A 175 4.02 1.18 -4.07
C THR A 175 4.69 1.69 -5.35
N SER A 176 4.75 3.00 -5.50
CA SER A 176 5.47 3.68 -6.58
C SER A 176 5.92 5.07 -6.16
N ILE A 177 6.75 5.68 -6.99
CA ILE A 177 7.18 7.07 -6.84
C ILE A 177 6.28 8.00 -7.66
N ARG A 178 5.65 7.47 -8.71
CA ARG A 178 4.79 8.23 -9.62
C ARG A 178 3.42 7.59 -9.75
N GLY A 179 2.38 8.44 -9.80
CA GLY A 179 1.03 8.00 -10.14
C GLY A 179 0.98 7.37 -11.54
N GLY A 180 0.01 6.48 -11.76
CA GLY A 180 -0.16 5.81 -13.06
C GLY A 180 0.85 4.71 -13.39
N SER A 181 1.72 4.33 -12.46
CA SER A 181 2.73 3.27 -12.66
C SER A 181 2.20 1.84 -12.59
N GLY A 182 0.90 1.64 -12.39
CA GLY A 182 0.29 0.32 -12.33
C GLY A 182 0.32 -0.37 -10.97
N LYS A 183 0.47 0.34 -9.85
CA LYS A 183 0.46 -0.22 -8.47
C LYS A 183 -0.66 -1.22 -8.23
N SER A 184 -1.92 -0.77 -8.31
CA SER A 184 -3.08 -1.62 -8.05
C SER A 184 -3.21 -2.78 -9.04
N THR A 185 -2.74 -2.60 -10.29
CA THR A 185 -2.67 -3.69 -11.27
C THR A 185 -1.64 -4.74 -10.86
N VAL A 186 -0.45 -4.32 -10.44
CA VAL A 186 0.60 -5.24 -9.96
C VAL A 186 0.17 -5.91 -8.67
N ALA A 187 -0.46 -5.18 -7.74
CA ALA A 187 -1.02 -5.76 -6.52
C ALA A 187 -2.09 -6.82 -6.82
N ALA A 188 -3.01 -6.53 -7.75
CA ALA A 188 -4.02 -7.49 -8.21
C ALA A 188 -3.38 -8.74 -8.85
N LEU A 189 -2.39 -8.57 -9.73
CA LEU A 189 -1.67 -9.68 -10.36
C LEU A 189 -0.93 -10.55 -9.34
N LEU A 190 -0.23 -9.95 -8.40
CA LEU A 190 0.48 -10.67 -7.34
C LEU A 190 -0.48 -11.50 -6.49
N GLY A 191 -1.51 -10.88 -5.94
CA GLY A 191 -2.42 -11.55 -5.03
C GLY A 191 -3.25 -12.62 -5.72
N THR A 192 -3.71 -12.41 -6.98
CA THR A 192 -4.40 -13.44 -7.77
C THR A 192 -3.47 -14.60 -8.12
N THR A 193 -2.19 -14.32 -8.38
CA THR A 193 -1.18 -15.38 -8.57
C THR A 193 -0.99 -16.18 -7.29
N TYR A 194 -0.84 -15.53 -6.13
CA TYR A 194 -0.74 -16.25 -4.86
C TYR A 194 -1.99 -17.08 -4.58
N ALA A 195 -3.18 -16.53 -4.75
CA ALA A 195 -4.44 -17.24 -4.57
C ALA A 195 -4.59 -18.46 -5.49
N HIS A 196 -4.01 -18.40 -6.70
CA HIS A 196 -4.01 -19.53 -7.63
C HIS A 196 -3.07 -20.67 -7.19
N TYR A 197 -1.89 -20.36 -6.65
CA TYR A 197 -0.88 -21.36 -6.33
C TYR A 197 -0.91 -21.85 -4.87
N ARG A 198 -1.51 -21.08 -3.96
CA ARG A 198 -1.50 -21.38 -2.53
C ARG A 198 -2.85 -21.90 -2.03
N HIS A 199 -2.81 -22.74 -1.00
CA HIS A 199 -4.01 -23.26 -0.32
C HIS A 199 -4.40 -22.39 0.89
N ASP A 200 -3.44 -21.71 1.51
CA ASP A 200 -3.68 -20.77 2.59
C ASP A 200 -4.38 -19.50 2.06
N PRO A 201 -5.23 -18.86 2.87
CA PRO A 201 -5.98 -17.69 2.45
C PRO A 201 -5.06 -16.51 2.12
N VAL A 202 -5.43 -15.74 1.09
CA VAL A 202 -4.72 -14.55 0.63
C VAL A 202 -5.57 -13.30 0.89
N LEU A 203 -4.96 -12.27 1.48
CA LEU A 203 -5.61 -10.98 1.70
C LEU A 203 -5.05 -9.92 0.74
N PHE A 204 -5.94 -9.26 0.03
CA PHE A 204 -5.67 -7.98 -0.60
C PHE A 204 -6.08 -6.87 0.36
N LEU A 205 -5.15 -5.99 0.70
CA LEU A 205 -5.41 -4.84 1.55
C LEU A 205 -5.15 -3.57 0.75
N GLU A 206 -6.19 -2.77 0.55
CA GLU A 206 -6.04 -1.46 -0.05
C GLU A 206 -5.62 -0.47 1.04
N ALA A 207 -4.53 0.25 0.79
CA ALA A 207 -3.99 1.28 1.66
C ALA A 207 -3.86 2.63 0.90
N ASP A 208 -4.71 2.83 -0.12
CA ASP A 208 -4.92 4.08 -0.84
C ASP A 208 -6.40 4.48 -0.70
N PRO A 209 -6.76 5.23 0.37
CA PRO A 209 -8.15 5.53 0.69
C PRO A 209 -8.78 6.55 -0.25
N ALA A 210 -7.98 7.38 -0.91
CA ALA A 210 -8.50 8.51 -1.69
C ALA A 210 -8.88 8.10 -3.11
N LEU A 211 -8.02 7.37 -3.81
CA LEU A 211 -8.16 7.06 -5.23
C LEU A 211 -7.73 5.63 -5.56
N GLY A 212 -7.75 4.73 -4.58
CA GLY A 212 -7.41 3.33 -4.78
C GLY A 212 -8.31 2.69 -5.83
N SER A 213 -7.73 1.90 -6.71
CA SER A 213 -8.44 1.20 -7.77
C SER A 213 -8.41 -0.31 -7.61
N LEU A 214 -7.90 -0.81 -6.51
CA LEU A 214 -7.76 -2.23 -6.24
C LEU A 214 -9.12 -2.96 -6.25
N PRO A 215 -10.20 -2.44 -5.63
CA PRO A 215 -11.52 -3.09 -5.69
C PRO A 215 -12.04 -3.26 -7.12
N VAL A 216 -11.86 -2.24 -7.97
CA VAL A 216 -12.23 -2.32 -9.41
C VAL A 216 -11.37 -3.37 -10.12
N ARG A 217 -10.07 -3.41 -9.87
CA ARG A 217 -9.15 -4.39 -10.49
C ARG A 217 -9.44 -5.82 -10.08
N LEU A 218 -9.99 -6.03 -8.89
CA LEU A 218 -10.38 -7.34 -8.38
C LEU A 218 -11.83 -7.73 -8.72
N GLY A 219 -12.59 -6.83 -9.36
CA GLY A 219 -13.97 -7.08 -9.73
C GLY A 219 -14.92 -7.11 -8.54
N ALA A 220 -14.57 -6.43 -7.43
CA ALA A 220 -15.47 -6.30 -6.30
C ALA A 220 -16.71 -5.48 -6.70
N GLU A 221 -17.89 -5.98 -6.37
CA GLU A 221 -19.16 -5.32 -6.74
C GLU A 221 -19.56 -4.25 -5.72
N SER A 222 -19.34 -4.54 -4.45
CA SER A 222 -19.73 -3.64 -3.36
C SER A 222 -18.77 -3.71 -2.17
N LEU A 223 -18.66 -2.59 -1.46
CA LEU A 223 -17.82 -2.44 -0.27
C LEU A 223 -18.69 -2.09 0.92
N ARG A 224 -18.39 -2.67 2.08
CA ARG A 224 -19.14 -2.42 3.31
C ARG A 224 -18.24 -2.00 4.47
N TRP A 225 -17.19 -2.76 4.73
CA TRP A 225 -16.27 -2.57 5.83
C TRP A 225 -14.94 -2.06 5.30
N THR A 226 -14.28 -1.21 6.07
CA THR A 226 -13.00 -0.58 5.70
C THR A 226 -11.89 -0.99 6.67
N THR A 227 -10.66 -0.67 6.33
CA THR A 227 -9.49 -0.92 7.20
C THR A 227 -9.65 -0.24 8.56
N SER A 228 -10.24 0.95 8.62
CA SER A 228 -10.51 1.64 9.89
C SER A 228 -11.53 0.89 10.74
N ASP A 229 -12.61 0.37 10.13
CA ASP A 229 -13.61 -0.41 10.85
C ASP A 229 -13.01 -1.69 11.44
N ILE A 230 -12.21 -2.40 10.64
CA ILE A 230 -11.56 -3.65 11.06
C ILE A 230 -10.59 -3.44 12.22
N ALA A 231 -9.89 -2.32 12.26
CA ALA A 231 -8.98 -1.99 13.35
C ALA A 231 -9.65 -1.99 14.73
N ASP A 232 -10.95 -1.73 14.79
CA ASP A 232 -11.74 -1.65 16.01
C ASP A 232 -12.61 -2.89 16.26
N ILE A 233 -12.92 -3.66 15.20
CA ILE A 233 -13.80 -4.83 15.25
C ILE A 233 -13.05 -6.12 15.60
N VAL A 234 -11.86 -6.33 15.00
CA VAL A 234 -11.16 -7.62 15.09
C VAL A 234 -10.54 -7.81 16.48
N LYS A 235 -11.01 -8.85 17.17
CA LYS A 235 -10.54 -9.26 18.52
C LYS A 235 -9.65 -10.49 18.43
N PRO A 236 -8.79 -10.71 19.44
CA PRO A 236 -7.89 -11.86 19.49
C PRO A 236 -8.55 -13.25 19.52
N ASP A 237 -9.79 -13.34 19.95
CA ASP A 237 -10.57 -14.57 20.08
C ASP A 237 -11.37 -14.96 18.83
N MET A 238 -11.43 -14.08 17.83
CA MET A 238 -12.16 -14.35 16.58
C MET A 238 -11.47 -15.42 15.76
N SER A 239 -12.29 -16.27 15.14
CA SER A 239 -11.85 -17.26 14.14
C SER A 239 -11.66 -16.62 12.75
N LEU A 240 -11.05 -17.36 11.82
CA LEU A 240 -10.95 -16.92 10.43
C LEU A 240 -12.35 -16.66 9.83
N LEU A 241 -13.32 -17.52 10.15
CA LEU A 241 -14.69 -17.39 9.63
C LEU A 241 -15.35 -16.11 10.12
N ASP A 242 -15.16 -15.74 11.39
CA ASP A 242 -15.69 -14.49 11.92
C ASP A 242 -15.08 -13.27 11.22
N VAL A 243 -13.77 -13.29 11.02
CA VAL A 243 -13.04 -12.19 10.36
C VAL A 243 -13.45 -12.05 8.89
N THR A 244 -13.58 -13.17 8.18
CA THR A 244 -13.94 -13.14 6.74
C THR A 244 -15.35 -12.62 6.50
N GLY A 245 -16.24 -12.65 7.50
CA GLY A 245 -17.55 -12.00 7.45
C GLY A 245 -17.52 -10.46 7.26
N TYR A 246 -16.39 -9.84 7.53
CA TYR A 246 -16.14 -8.41 7.34
C TYR A 246 -15.35 -8.07 6.07
N LEU A 247 -14.92 -9.06 5.33
CA LEU A 247 -14.10 -8.88 4.12
C LEU A 247 -14.93 -9.16 2.85
N VAL A 248 -14.49 -8.61 1.74
CA VAL A 248 -15.07 -8.94 0.44
C VAL A 248 -14.46 -10.26 -0.03
N GLN A 249 -15.29 -11.27 -0.24
CA GLN A 249 -14.86 -12.55 -0.75
C GLN A 249 -14.51 -12.46 -2.24
N LEU A 250 -13.39 -13.06 -2.61
CA LEU A 250 -12.91 -13.17 -3.97
C LEU A 250 -12.70 -14.65 -4.35
N PRO A 251 -12.54 -14.99 -5.63
CA PRO A 251 -12.21 -16.35 -6.05
C PRO A 251 -10.92 -16.90 -5.44
N ASN A 252 -10.79 -18.23 -5.40
CA ASN A 252 -9.57 -18.95 -4.99
C ASN A 252 -9.10 -18.65 -3.56
N ASN A 253 -10.01 -18.64 -2.59
CA ASN A 253 -9.69 -18.42 -1.18
C ASN A 253 -8.95 -17.08 -0.93
N ALA A 254 -9.38 -16.05 -1.65
CA ALA A 254 -8.87 -14.70 -1.54
C ALA A 254 -9.92 -13.74 -0.97
N TRP A 255 -9.45 -12.70 -0.32
CA TRP A 255 -10.29 -11.74 0.39
C TRP A 255 -9.76 -10.32 0.15
N LEU A 256 -10.66 -9.33 0.13
CA LEU A 256 -10.30 -7.92 -0.01
C LEU A 256 -10.76 -7.13 1.21
N LEU A 257 -9.86 -6.32 1.74
CA LEU A 257 -10.17 -5.27 2.71
C LEU A 257 -9.90 -3.92 2.03
N PRO A 258 -10.94 -3.12 1.75
CA PRO A 258 -10.76 -1.80 1.14
C PRO A 258 -10.32 -0.77 2.18
N ALA A 259 -9.61 0.25 1.75
CA ALA A 259 -9.24 1.38 2.59
C ALA A 259 -10.43 2.31 2.89
N SER A 260 -11.34 2.45 1.92
CA SER A 260 -12.54 3.27 2.00
C SER A 260 -13.68 2.65 1.19
N GLN A 261 -14.87 3.22 1.31
CA GLN A 261 -16.02 2.87 0.46
C GLN A 261 -16.09 3.74 -0.81
N GLY A 262 -14.96 4.20 -1.35
CA GLY A 262 -14.90 5.10 -2.50
C GLY A 262 -15.33 6.54 -2.19
N GLN A 263 -15.22 6.97 -0.95
CA GLN A 263 -15.55 8.33 -0.52
C GLN A 263 -14.33 9.24 -0.72
N ILE A 264 -14.54 10.39 -1.39
CA ILE A 264 -13.50 11.40 -1.55
C ILE A 264 -13.22 12.06 -0.19
N GLY A 265 -11.93 12.27 0.11
CA GLY A 265 -11.49 12.95 1.33
C GLY A 265 -11.39 12.05 2.57
N VAL A 266 -11.64 10.75 2.44
CA VAL A 266 -11.34 9.79 3.51
C VAL A 266 -9.83 9.61 3.59
N MET A 267 -9.30 9.67 4.80
CA MET A 267 -7.89 9.39 5.09
C MET A 267 -7.81 8.12 5.95
N LEU A 268 -6.86 7.29 5.66
CA LEU A 268 -6.53 6.14 6.49
C LEU A 268 -5.46 6.57 7.51
N ASP A 269 -5.79 6.47 8.79
CA ASP A 269 -4.83 6.71 9.86
C ASP A 269 -3.81 5.56 9.94
N SER A 270 -2.53 5.91 10.10
CA SER A 270 -1.43 4.94 10.16
C SER A 270 -1.58 3.95 11.32
N ARG A 271 -2.07 4.40 12.47
CA ARG A 271 -2.31 3.54 13.64
C ARG A 271 -3.47 2.57 13.42
N ALA A 272 -4.56 3.03 12.77
CA ALA A 272 -5.66 2.16 12.38
C ALA A 272 -5.19 1.10 11.39
N TYR A 273 -4.38 1.49 10.40
CA TYR A 273 -3.73 0.58 9.47
C TYR A 273 -2.89 -0.49 10.21
N GLU A 274 -1.99 -0.06 11.09
CA GLU A 274 -1.13 -0.98 11.86
C GLU A 274 -1.94 -1.98 12.69
N ARG A 275 -2.96 -1.49 13.43
CA ARG A 275 -3.84 -2.37 14.23
C ARG A 275 -4.54 -3.41 13.35
N ALA A 276 -5.10 -2.99 12.22
CA ALA A 276 -5.76 -3.91 11.29
C ALA A 276 -4.79 -4.95 10.74
N VAL A 277 -3.60 -4.55 10.29
CA VAL A 277 -2.58 -5.45 9.75
C VAL A 277 -2.08 -6.44 10.79
N VAL A 278 -1.78 -5.98 12.01
CA VAL A 278 -1.35 -6.84 13.13
C VAL A 278 -2.43 -7.86 13.48
N ALA A 279 -3.69 -7.44 13.53
CA ALA A 279 -4.80 -8.33 13.84
C ALA A 279 -5.03 -9.38 12.74
N LEU A 280 -4.86 -9.00 11.45
CA LEU A 280 -5.16 -9.86 10.31
C LEU A 280 -4.03 -10.82 9.93
N ARG A 281 -2.75 -10.49 10.20
CA ARG A 281 -1.59 -11.28 9.75
C ARG A 281 -1.59 -12.74 10.19
N ARG A 282 -2.33 -13.10 11.24
CA ARG A 282 -2.41 -14.47 11.75
C ARG A 282 -3.37 -15.37 10.97
N TYR A 283 -4.26 -14.77 10.18
CA TYR A 283 -5.28 -15.48 9.44
C TYR A 283 -4.90 -15.77 7.99
N PHE A 284 -3.98 -14.98 7.44
CA PHE A 284 -3.64 -15.00 6.02
C PHE A 284 -2.18 -15.42 5.80
N GLY A 285 -1.96 -16.38 4.93
CA GLY A 285 -0.60 -16.81 4.57
C GLY A 285 0.16 -15.74 3.79
N VAL A 286 -0.53 -14.96 2.97
CA VAL A 286 0.00 -13.82 2.24
C VAL A 286 -0.97 -12.64 2.30
N MET A 287 -0.43 -11.46 2.56
CA MET A 287 -1.13 -10.18 2.50
C MET A 287 -0.46 -9.29 1.45
N VAL A 288 -1.18 -8.94 0.38
CA VAL A 288 -0.71 -8.00 -0.63
C VAL A 288 -1.34 -6.65 -0.35
N ILE A 289 -0.50 -5.65 -0.10
CA ILE A 289 -0.90 -4.32 0.32
C ILE A 289 -0.69 -3.36 -0.85
N ASP A 290 -1.77 -2.81 -1.40
CA ASP A 290 -1.74 -1.77 -2.43
C ASP A 290 -1.65 -0.40 -1.75
N CYS A 291 -0.45 0.18 -1.75
CA CYS A 291 -0.16 1.42 -1.04
C CYS A 291 -0.34 2.64 -1.95
N GLU A 292 -0.55 3.80 -1.34
CA GLU A 292 -0.44 5.09 -2.03
C GLU A 292 0.95 5.28 -2.66
N THR A 293 1.01 6.27 -3.55
CA THR A 293 2.30 6.73 -4.09
C THR A 293 3.12 7.39 -2.99
N LEU A 294 4.42 7.07 -2.92
CA LEU A 294 5.33 7.73 -1.98
C LEU A 294 5.34 9.27 -2.22
N PRO A 295 5.39 10.07 -1.16
CA PRO A 295 5.80 9.76 0.21
C PRO A 295 4.65 9.60 1.24
N ALA A 296 3.48 9.11 0.86
CA ALA A 296 2.35 8.94 1.76
C ALA A 296 2.72 8.19 3.06
N GLU A 297 2.14 8.60 4.18
CA GLU A 297 2.51 8.09 5.50
C GLU A 297 2.21 6.59 5.66
N VAL A 298 0.99 6.17 5.32
CA VAL A 298 0.60 4.75 5.39
C VAL A 298 1.47 3.89 4.48
N ALA A 299 1.85 4.38 3.29
CA ALA A 299 2.77 3.69 2.40
C ALA A 299 4.15 3.47 3.04
N ARG A 300 4.67 4.48 3.78
CA ARG A 300 5.94 4.36 4.50
C ARG A 300 5.86 3.32 5.62
N VAL A 301 4.79 3.34 6.40
CA VAL A 301 4.55 2.35 7.47
C VAL A 301 4.42 0.94 6.88
N ALA A 302 3.65 0.78 5.81
CA ALA A 302 3.49 -0.50 5.12
C ALA A 302 4.83 -1.05 4.60
N LEU A 303 5.66 -0.20 3.99
CA LEU A 303 6.98 -0.58 3.49
C LEU A 303 7.95 -0.95 4.63
N ALA A 304 7.89 -0.24 5.75
CA ALA A 304 8.73 -0.56 6.91
C ALA A 304 8.43 -1.95 7.48
N ALA A 305 7.15 -2.30 7.58
CA ALA A 305 6.67 -3.58 8.11
C ALA A 305 6.68 -4.73 7.08
N ALA A 306 6.88 -4.44 5.79
CA ALA A 306 6.79 -5.43 4.72
C ALA A 306 7.95 -6.43 4.73
N HIS A 307 7.62 -7.71 4.52
CA HIS A 307 8.59 -8.78 4.28
C HIS A 307 9.11 -8.79 2.84
N GLY A 308 8.32 -8.29 1.88
CA GLY A 308 8.70 -8.06 0.49
C GLY A 308 8.20 -6.69 0.03
N ARG A 309 9.01 -5.97 -0.72
CA ARG A 309 8.70 -4.62 -1.23
C ARG A 309 8.67 -4.65 -2.74
N VAL A 310 7.65 -4.08 -3.32
CA VAL A 310 7.49 -3.97 -4.78
C VAL A 310 7.36 -2.50 -5.14
N LEU A 311 8.28 -2.01 -5.94
CA LEU A 311 8.30 -0.65 -6.45
C LEU A 311 7.94 -0.64 -7.93
N THR A 312 6.73 -0.20 -8.26
CA THR A 312 6.29 -0.14 -9.67
C THR A 312 6.80 1.14 -10.34
N THR A 313 7.28 0.99 -11.56
CA THR A 313 7.92 2.04 -12.35
C THR A 313 7.37 1.98 -13.76
N PRO A 314 6.77 3.07 -14.28
CA PRO A 314 6.38 3.08 -15.68
C PRO A 314 7.62 3.02 -16.57
N ALA A 315 7.54 2.26 -17.67
CA ALA A 315 8.61 2.14 -18.65
C ALA A 315 8.72 3.41 -19.51
N THR A 316 8.99 4.53 -18.86
CA THR A 316 9.24 5.85 -19.47
C THR A 316 10.57 6.41 -18.97
N PRO A 317 11.24 7.29 -19.71
CA PRO A 317 12.50 7.91 -19.29
C PRO A 317 12.40 8.55 -17.89
N GLU A 318 11.31 9.29 -17.64
CA GLU A 318 11.08 9.96 -16.36
C GLU A 318 10.85 8.98 -15.20
N GLY A 319 10.11 7.90 -15.47
CA GLY A 319 9.84 6.84 -14.50
C GLY A 319 11.13 6.15 -14.07
N ILE A 320 11.93 5.73 -15.04
CA ILE A 320 13.20 5.05 -14.83
C ILE A 320 14.19 5.95 -14.11
N THR A 321 14.34 7.21 -14.56
CA THR A 321 15.25 8.19 -13.93
C THR A 321 14.91 8.45 -12.48
N SER A 322 13.61 8.68 -12.18
CA SER A 322 13.16 8.92 -10.81
C SER A 322 13.38 7.70 -9.91
N THR A 323 13.08 6.51 -10.43
CA THR A 323 13.28 5.26 -9.70
C THR A 323 14.76 5.00 -9.45
N PHE A 324 15.63 5.21 -10.45
CA PHE A 324 17.07 5.05 -10.28
C PHE A 324 17.61 5.97 -9.17
N SER A 325 17.19 7.24 -9.14
CA SER A 325 17.60 8.19 -8.09
C SER A 325 17.16 7.75 -6.69
N VAL A 326 15.93 7.21 -6.57
CA VAL A 326 15.45 6.69 -5.28
C VAL A 326 16.23 5.42 -4.88
N LEU A 327 16.54 4.52 -5.81
CA LEU A 327 17.33 3.33 -5.53
C LEU A 327 18.76 3.69 -5.10
N GLN A 328 19.39 4.69 -5.73
CA GLN A 328 20.69 5.21 -5.28
C GLN A 328 20.63 5.74 -3.85
N TRP A 329 19.57 6.47 -3.51
CA TRP A 329 19.36 6.91 -2.14
C TRP A 329 19.13 5.72 -1.18
N MET A 330 18.37 4.70 -1.60
CA MET A 330 18.15 3.48 -0.81
C MET A 330 19.43 2.69 -0.53
N GLN A 331 20.49 2.82 -1.32
CA GLN A 331 21.79 2.21 -1.03
C GLN A 331 22.43 2.72 0.27
N GLY A 332 22.03 3.90 0.77
CA GLY A 332 22.37 4.41 2.08
C GLY A 332 21.60 3.79 3.25
N LEU A 333 20.56 2.98 2.97
CA LEU A 333 19.76 2.29 3.97
C LEU A 333 20.41 0.95 4.39
N PRO A 334 19.92 0.31 5.46
CA PRO A 334 20.32 -1.05 5.80
C PRO A 334 20.14 -2.00 4.58
N ARG A 335 21.14 -2.85 4.35
CA ARG A 335 21.20 -3.71 3.15
C ARG A 335 19.95 -4.55 2.91
N HIS A 336 19.26 -5.00 3.96
CA HIS A 336 18.04 -5.78 3.83
C HIS A 336 16.89 -5.01 3.17
N VAL A 337 16.87 -3.68 3.20
CA VAL A 337 15.81 -2.87 2.59
C VAL A 337 15.90 -2.97 1.07
N ILE A 338 17.08 -2.68 0.51
CA ILE A 338 17.28 -2.74 -0.94
C ILE A 338 17.25 -4.18 -1.47
N ALA A 339 17.86 -5.12 -0.74
CA ALA A 339 17.85 -6.54 -1.09
C ALA A 339 16.45 -7.18 -1.03
N GLY A 340 15.55 -6.65 -0.17
CA GLY A 340 14.15 -7.08 -0.09
C GLY A 340 13.20 -6.32 -1.02
N THR A 341 13.72 -5.55 -1.99
CA THR A 341 12.94 -4.76 -2.93
C THR A 341 13.03 -5.33 -4.34
N VAL A 342 11.88 -5.47 -4.99
CA VAL A 342 11.75 -5.80 -6.41
C VAL A 342 11.19 -4.59 -7.14
N VAL A 343 11.87 -4.15 -8.18
CA VAL A 343 11.35 -3.13 -9.11
C VAL A 343 10.59 -3.82 -10.23
N VAL A 344 9.39 -3.32 -10.51
CA VAL A 344 8.57 -3.77 -11.65
C VAL A 344 8.52 -2.68 -12.69
N LEU A 345 9.19 -2.89 -13.82
CA LEU A 345 9.06 -2.05 -15.01
C LEU A 345 7.74 -2.39 -15.72
N THR A 346 6.80 -1.47 -15.72
CA THR A 346 5.46 -1.67 -16.32
C THR A 346 5.40 -1.10 -17.72
N GLY A 347 5.19 -1.95 -18.71
CA GLY A 347 4.89 -1.55 -20.09
C GLY A 347 3.47 -0.98 -20.19
N LEU A 348 3.33 0.33 -20.33
CA LEU A 348 2.03 1.01 -20.40
C LEU A 348 1.52 1.16 -21.83
N VAL A 349 2.39 1.05 -22.81
CA VAL A 349 2.11 1.20 -24.24
C VAL A 349 2.72 0.05 -25.04
N PRO A 350 2.18 -0.28 -26.23
CA PRO A 350 2.68 -1.39 -27.05
C PRO A 350 4.15 -1.26 -27.47
N HIS A 351 4.58 -0.04 -27.72
CA HIS A 351 5.92 0.31 -28.16
C HIS A 351 6.43 1.45 -27.29
N SER A 352 7.22 1.12 -26.28
CA SER A 352 7.90 2.14 -25.49
C SER A 352 9.14 2.60 -26.27
N GLY A 353 9.43 3.92 -26.22
CA GLY A 353 10.68 4.45 -26.78
C GLY A 353 11.92 4.13 -25.91
N VAL A 354 11.78 3.21 -24.96
CA VAL A 354 12.80 2.80 -24.00
C VAL A 354 13.18 1.34 -24.27
N ASP A 355 14.48 1.06 -24.32
CA ASP A 355 14.98 -0.30 -24.26
C ASP A 355 14.79 -0.84 -22.84
N LEU A 356 13.85 -1.80 -22.71
CA LEU A 356 13.47 -2.36 -21.41
C LEU A 356 14.57 -3.24 -20.80
N ASP A 357 15.37 -3.89 -21.64
CA ASP A 357 16.47 -4.76 -21.19
C ASP A 357 17.62 -3.91 -20.65
N GLU A 358 18.00 -2.85 -21.35
CA GLU A 358 19.00 -1.88 -20.90
C GLU A 358 18.53 -1.19 -19.61
N ALA A 359 17.30 -0.71 -19.58
CA ALA A 359 16.71 -0.08 -18.39
C ALA A 359 16.70 -1.04 -17.18
N ALA A 360 16.31 -2.29 -17.40
CA ALA A 360 16.33 -3.30 -16.34
C ALA A 360 17.76 -3.56 -15.84
N GLN A 361 18.74 -3.66 -16.72
CA GLN A 361 20.15 -3.84 -16.32
C GLN A 361 20.65 -2.64 -15.52
N ARG A 362 20.30 -1.42 -15.93
CA ARG A 362 20.68 -0.21 -15.22
C ARG A 362 20.11 -0.17 -13.80
N LEU A 363 18.83 -0.52 -13.64
CA LEU A 363 18.22 -0.60 -12.32
C LEU A 363 18.80 -1.73 -11.46
N LYS A 364 19.08 -2.90 -12.04
CA LYS A 364 19.74 -4.02 -11.33
C LYS A 364 21.12 -3.66 -10.78
N SER A 365 21.84 -2.74 -11.42
CA SER A 365 23.16 -2.30 -10.93
C SER A 365 23.10 -1.61 -9.55
N THR A 366 21.93 -1.20 -9.09
CA THR A 366 21.73 -0.65 -7.73
C THR A 366 21.60 -1.71 -6.64
N GLY A 367 21.50 -3.00 -7.00
CA GLY A 367 21.40 -4.13 -6.07
C GLY A 367 19.97 -4.65 -5.85
N VAL A 368 18.97 -4.15 -6.60
CA VAL A 368 17.58 -4.65 -6.55
C VAL A 368 17.34 -5.76 -7.57
N SER A 369 16.33 -6.61 -7.31
CA SER A 369 15.73 -7.43 -8.35
C SER A 369 14.85 -6.59 -9.27
N VAL A 370 14.87 -6.85 -10.56
CA VAL A 370 14.03 -6.14 -11.55
C VAL A 370 13.28 -7.14 -12.40
N GLN A 371 11.97 -6.97 -12.46
CA GLN A 371 11.06 -7.72 -13.32
C GLN A 371 10.41 -6.77 -14.33
N VAL A 372 10.22 -7.24 -15.56
CA VAL A 372 9.51 -6.49 -16.60
C VAL A 372 8.11 -7.07 -16.74
N LEU A 373 7.10 -6.25 -16.53
CA LEU A 373 5.72 -6.57 -16.85
C LEU A 373 5.42 -5.99 -18.24
N PRO A 374 5.27 -6.81 -19.28
CA PRO A 374 5.06 -6.32 -20.63
C PRO A 374 3.71 -5.64 -20.80
N TYR A 375 3.57 -4.82 -21.85
CA TYR A 375 2.28 -4.28 -22.22
C TYR A 375 1.27 -5.40 -22.47
N ASP A 376 0.08 -5.23 -21.91
CA ASP A 376 -1.03 -6.14 -22.05
C ASP A 376 -2.32 -5.35 -22.34
N ARG A 377 -2.98 -5.66 -23.45
CA ARG A 377 -4.19 -4.94 -23.88
C ARG A 377 -5.34 -5.08 -22.87
N HIS A 378 -5.45 -6.23 -22.20
CA HIS A 378 -6.45 -6.46 -21.18
C HIS A 378 -6.20 -5.57 -19.96
N LEU A 379 -4.97 -5.52 -19.48
CA LEU A 379 -4.59 -4.66 -18.34
C LEU A 379 -4.73 -3.17 -18.69
N ALA A 380 -4.35 -2.78 -19.90
CA ALA A 380 -4.42 -1.38 -20.38
C ALA A 380 -5.87 -0.90 -20.56
N ALA A 381 -6.80 -1.78 -20.87
CA ALA A 381 -8.21 -1.45 -20.98
C ALA A 381 -8.85 -1.06 -19.64
N GLY A 382 -8.22 -1.40 -18.51
CA GLY A 382 -8.79 -1.16 -17.18
C GLY A 382 -9.83 -2.20 -16.77
N GLY A 383 -10.55 -1.93 -15.67
CA GLY A 383 -11.56 -2.84 -15.12
C GLY A 383 -10.97 -4.07 -14.44
N PRO A 384 -11.80 -5.11 -14.20
CA PRO A 384 -11.37 -6.33 -13.53
C PRO A 384 -10.27 -7.07 -14.27
N VAL A 385 -9.32 -7.62 -13.54
CA VAL A 385 -8.23 -8.44 -14.10
C VAL A 385 -8.73 -9.88 -14.22
N HIS A 386 -8.96 -10.31 -15.44
CA HIS A 386 -9.29 -11.68 -15.78
C HIS A 386 -8.04 -12.41 -16.24
N THR A 387 -7.52 -13.30 -15.40
CA THR A 387 -6.23 -13.99 -15.65
C THR A 387 -6.22 -14.81 -16.94
N GLU A 388 -7.36 -15.37 -17.34
CA GLU A 388 -7.55 -16.12 -18.58
C GLU A 388 -7.44 -15.24 -19.83
N LEU A 389 -7.70 -13.93 -19.70
CA LEU A 389 -7.59 -12.97 -20.80
C LEU A 389 -6.21 -12.34 -20.95
N LEU A 390 -5.35 -12.51 -19.97
CA LEU A 390 -3.98 -12.00 -20.04
C LEU A 390 -3.20 -12.65 -21.19
N ALA A 391 -2.32 -11.87 -21.78
CA ALA A 391 -1.29 -12.38 -22.68
C ALA A 391 -0.40 -13.40 -21.94
N GLN A 392 0.10 -14.40 -22.65
CA GLN A 392 0.96 -15.39 -22.01
C GLN A 392 2.24 -14.78 -21.40
N PRO A 393 2.97 -13.86 -22.07
CA PRO A 393 4.12 -13.21 -21.44
C PRO A 393 3.79 -12.48 -20.15
N THR A 394 2.59 -11.92 -20.06
CA THR A 394 2.10 -11.22 -18.87
C THR A 394 1.85 -12.21 -17.73
N ARG A 395 1.22 -13.36 -18.01
CA ARG A 395 1.03 -14.43 -17.01
C ARG A 395 2.35 -14.97 -16.48
N GLU A 396 3.31 -15.24 -17.39
CA GLU A 396 4.64 -15.70 -17.03
C GLU A 396 5.40 -14.66 -16.21
N ALA A 397 5.34 -13.38 -16.59
CA ALA A 397 5.96 -12.29 -15.86
C ALA A 397 5.33 -12.13 -14.45
N ALA A 398 4.00 -12.23 -14.33
CA ALA A 398 3.31 -12.17 -13.05
C ALA A 398 3.72 -13.35 -12.14
N ALA A 399 3.83 -14.56 -12.69
CA ALA A 399 4.24 -15.74 -11.93
C ALA A 399 5.72 -15.64 -11.47
N ARG A 400 6.64 -15.18 -12.34
CA ARG A 400 8.03 -14.93 -11.96
C ARG A 400 8.14 -13.86 -10.89
N LEU A 401 7.44 -12.73 -11.06
CA LEU A 401 7.39 -11.66 -10.09
C LEU A 401 6.90 -12.16 -8.73
N ALA A 402 5.81 -12.92 -8.71
CA ALA A 402 5.25 -13.47 -7.48
C ALA A 402 6.25 -14.40 -6.78
N ALA A 403 6.95 -15.27 -7.53
CA ALA A 403 7.97 -16.16 -6.97
C ALA A 403 9.17 -15.39 -6.40
N ASP A 404 9.68 -14.39 -7.12
CA ASP A 404 10.80 -13.56 -6.66
C ASP A 404 10.47 -12.83 -5.36
N VAL A 405 9.33 -12.13 -5.33
CA VAL A 405 8.88 -11.38 -4.15
C VAL A 405 8.64 -12.31 -2.97
N PHE A 406 8.02 -13.47 -3.21
CA PHE A 406 7.75 -14.46 -2.17
C PHE A 406 9.05 -15.03 -1.60
N GLN A 407 10.00 -15.41 -2.45
CA GLN A 407 11.30 -15.91 -2.02
C GLN A 407 12.08 -14.88 -1.20
N LEU A 408 12.08 -13.60 -1.61
CA LEU A 408 12.68 -12.52 -0.84
C LEU A 408 12.00 -12.35 0.52
N SER A 409 10.68 -12.46 0.58
CA SER A 409 9.92 -12.37 1.84
C SER A 409 10.26 -13.49 2.82
N LEU A 410 10.66 -14.67 2.32
CA LEU A 410 11.10 -15.80 3.16
C LEU A 410 12.55 -15.63 3.66
N SER A 411 13.42 -15.02 2.88
CA SER A 411 14.82 -14.82 3.25
C SER A 411 15.02 -13.82 4.38
N GLN A 412 14.12 -12.82 4.50
CA GLN A 412 14.18 -11.82 5.57
C GLN A 412 13.89 -12.35 6.98
N GLN A 413 13.36 -13.56 7.11
CA GLN A 413 13.14 -14.21 8.43
C GLN A 413 14.42 -14.83 9.03
N ARG A 414 15.48 -14.97 8.27
CA ARG A 414 16.70 -15.67 8.71
C ARG A 414 17.76 -14.73 9.30
N HIS A 415 17.45 -13.45 9.41
CA HIS A 415 18.28 -12.41 10.01
C HIS A 415 17.54 -11.69 11.14
#